data_456870896b5ac3c65149d7d1df39f2dc
#
_entry.id   456870896b5ac3c65149d7d1df39f2dc
#
_cell.length_a   1.000
_cell.length_b   1.000
_cell.length_c   1.000
_cell.angle_alpha   90.00
_cell.angle_beta   90.00
_cell.angle_gamma   90.00
#
_symmetry.space_group_name_H-M   'P 1'
#
loop_
_entity.id
_entity.type
_entity.pdbx_description
1 polymer ?
#
loop_
_entity_poly.entity_id
_entity_poly.type
_entity_poly.pdbx_seq_one_letter_code
_entity_poly.pdbx_strand_id
1 'polypeptide(L)'
;LKMKKKIEKLRNHGTMTESGFWGMIRSALRQKSRWWKPITECKQKSKRAYTGNNKRQKFEYKCNVCKNWFPDKEIAVDHIKPVGTLKSAQDLPKFVENLFCEIDNLQTICASCHLIKTKKDKITHE
;
A
#
# COMPACT_ATOMS: atom_id res chain seq x y z
N LEU A 1 19.56 -24.20 27.92
CA LEU A 1 18.17 -23.80 27.64
C LEU A 1 18.06 -22.29 27.53
N LYS A 2 17.80 -21.83 26.34
CA LYS A 2 17.54 -20.41 26.11
C LYS A 2 16.10 -20.09 26.53
N MET A 3 15.97 -19.32 27.60
CA MET A 3 14.65 -18.81 27.99
C MET A 3 14.21 -17.71 27.01
N LYS A 4 13.02 -17.86 26.46
CA LYS A 4 12.43 -16.80 25.62
C LYS A 4 12.18 -15.58 26.50
N LYS A 5 12.69 -14.42 26.05
CA LYS A 5 12.43 -13.16 26.73
C LYS A 5 10.94 -12.83 26.63
N LYS A 6 10.29 -12.63 27.76
CA LYS A 6 8.87 -12.29 27.80
C LYS A 6 8.70 -10.85 27.32
N ILE A 7 7.87 -10.66 26.28
CA ILE A 7 7.55 -9.33 25.75
C ILE A 7 6.47 -8.72 26.63
N GLU A 8 6.75 -7.55 27.19
CA GLU A 8 5.83 -6.85 28.07
C GLU A 8 4.69 -6.18 27.27
N LYS A 9 3.50 -6.20 27.85
CA LYS A 9 2.31 -5.54 27.32
C LYS A 9 2.09 -4.25 28.09
N LEU A 10 2.62 -3.14 27.55
CA LEU A 10 2.60 -1.84 28.23
C LEU A 10 1.53 -0.88 27.72
N ARG A 11 0.85 -1.23 26.63
CA ARG A 11 -0.17 -0.39 26.02
C ARG A 11 -1.58 -0.91 26.29
N ASN A 12 -2.54 -0.04 26.18
CA ASN A 12 -3.97 -0.35 26.27
C ASN A 12 -4.29 -1.13 27.57
N HIS A 13 -3.91 -0.54 28.70
CA HIS A 13 -4.13 -1.12 30.03
C HIS A 13 -3.56 -2.54 30.18
N GLY A 14 -2.33 -2.74 29.71
CA GLY A 14 -1.63 -4.02 29.87
C GLY A 14 -2.08 -5.13 28.93
N THR A 15 -2.79 -4.81 27.86
CA THR A 15 -3.33 -5.81 26.92
C THR A 15 -2.59 -5.89 25.60
N MET A 16 -1.69 -4.95 25.31
CA MET A 16 -1.09 -4.80 23.99
C MET A 16 0.41 -4.54 24.10
N THR A 17 1.21 -5.24 23.27
CA THR A 17 2.63 -4.98 23.13
C THR A 17 2.88 -3.67 22.37
N GLU A 18 4.08 -3.12 22.47
CA GLU A 18 4.48 -1.94 21.69
C GLU A 18 4.36 -2.22 20.18
N SER A 19 4.81 -3.38 19.72
CA SER A 19 4.68 -3.80 18.32
C SER A 19 3.22 -3.89 17.89
N GLY A 20 2.35 -4.46 18.72
CA GLY A 20 0.92 -4.57 18.44
C GLY A 20 0.24 -3.22 18.35
N PHE A 21 0.65 -2.28 19.22
CA PHE A 21 0.13 -0.90 19.20
C PHE A 21 0.43 -0.20 17.89
N TRP A 22 1.70 -0.18 17.47
CA TRP A 22 2.09 0.48 16.20
C TRP A 22 1.56 -0.24 14.97
N GLY A 23 1.41 -1.57 15.04
CA GLY A 23 0.74 -2.34 14.00
C GLY A 23 -0.73 -1.94 13.83
N MET A 24 -1.43 -1.71 14.95
CA MET A 24 -2.81 -1.22 14.95
C MET A 24 -2.92 0.17 14.33
N ILE A 25 -2.04 1.10 14.73
CA ILE A 25 -2.01 2.46 14.18
C ILE A 25 -1.75 2.42 12.67
N ARG A 26 -0.78 1.62 12.24
CA ARG A 26 -0.46 1.45 10.82
C ARG A 26 -1.67 0.93 10.04
N SER A 27 -2.37 -0.08 10.57
CA SER A 27 -3.57 -0.63 9.93
C SER A 27 -4.68 0.39 9.81
N ALA A 28 -4.92 1.18 10.86
CA ALA A 28 -5.94 2.22 10.85
C ALA A 28 -5.64 3.30 9.80
N LEU A 29 -4.39 3.75 9.72
CA LEU A 29 -3.97 4.74 8.73
C LEU A 29 -4.09 4.19 7.31
N ARG A 30 -3.66 2.93 7.08
CA ARG A 30 -3.77 2.30 5.76
C ARG A 30 -5.22 2.10 5.32
N GLN A 31 -6.10 1.74 6.23
CA GLN A 31 -7.53 1.63 5.92
C GLN A 31 -8.09 2.98 5.50
N LYS A 32 -7.75 4.04 6.24
CA LYS A 32 -8.22 5.40 5.94
C LYS A 32 -7.65 5.91 4.62
N SER A 33 -6.42 5.53 4.27
CA SER A 33 -5.77 5.97 3.03
C SER A 33 -6.47 5.49 1.76
N ARG A 34 -7.30 4.45 1.85
CA ARG A 34 -8.09 3.97 0.69
C ARG A 34 -9.02 5.05 0.13
N TRP A 35 -9.40 6.01 0.94
CA TRP A 35 -10.30 7.10 0.59
C TRP A 35 -9.55 8.37 0.19
N TRP A 36 -8.23 8.32 0.16
CA TRP A 36 -7.37 9.43 -0.20
C TRP A 36 -7.58 9.81 -1.67
N LYS A 37 -7.96 11.07 -1.91
CA LYS A 37 -8.37 11.54 -3.24
C LYS A 37 -7.32 11.32 -4.34
N PRO A 38 -6.02 11.58 -4.12
CA PRO A 38 -5.00 11.31 -5.15
C PRO A 38 -4.98 9.86 -5.62
N ILE A 39 -5.30 8.89 -4.76
CA ILE A 39 -5.37 7.47 -5.14
C ILE A 39 -6.50 7.25 -6.16
N THR A 40 -7.68 7.79 -5.88
CA THR A 40 -8.82 7.72 -6.80
C THR A 40 -8.51 8.41 -8.13
N GLU A 41 -7.90 9.59 -8.08
CA GLU A 41 -7.50 10.34 -9.26
C GLU A 41 -6.47 9.60 -10.11
N CYS A 42 -5.49 8.96 -9.47
CA CYS A 42 -4.46 8.16 -10.15
C CYS A 42 -5.11 7.03 -10.96
N LYS A 43 -6.04 6.31 -10.34
CA LYS A 43 -6.76 5.22 -11.00
C LYS A 43 -7.62 5.72 -12.16
N GLN A 44 -8.33 6.82 -11.98
CA GLN A 44 -9.17 7.41 -13.03
C GLN A 44 -8.35 7.87 -14.24
N LYS A 45 -7.16 8.40 -14.03
CA LYS A 45 -6.26 8.82 -15.12
C LYS A 45 -5.75 7.65 -15.97
N SER A 46 -5.70 6.45 -15.42
CA SER A 46 -5.23 5.25 -16.14
C SER A 46 -6.34 4.54 -16.90
N LYS A 47 -7.58 4.98 -16.75
CA LYS A 47 -8.80 4.32 -17.21
C LYS A 47 -9.11 4.65 -18.68
N ARG A 48 -9.61 3.65 -19.41
CA ARG A 48 -10.23 3.85 -20.73
C ARG A 48 -11.39 2.88 -20.91
N ALA A 49 -12.23 3.14 -21.90
CA ALA A 49 -13.32 2.23 -22.25
C ALA A 49 -12.75 0.89 -22.74
N TYR A 50 -13.33 -0.19 -22.29
CA TYR A 50 -13.01 -1.53 -22.76
C TYR A 50 -13.88 -1.86 -23.96
N THR A 51 -13.26 -2.34 -25.04
CA THR A 51 -13.94 -2.69 -26.29
C THR A 51 -13.81 -4.17 -26.66
N GLY A 52 -13.40 -5.01 -25.72
CA GLY A 52 -13.19 -6.43 -25.94
C GLY A 52 -14.48 -7.26 -25.85
N ASN A 53 -14.31 -8.59 -25.77
CA ASN A 53 -15.42 -9.54 -25.88
C ASN A 53 -16.19 -9.80 -24.57
N ASN A 54 -15.63 -9.41 -23.41
CA ASN A 54 -16.31 -9.61 -22.14
C ASN A 54 -17.37 -8.53 -21.92
N LYS A 55 -18.63 -8.89 -22.09
CA LYS A 55 -19.77 -7.96 -22.02
C LYS A 55 -19.97 -7.34 -20.62
N ARG A 56 -19.42 -7.96 -19.57
CA ARG A 56 -19.52 -7.46 -18.19
C ARG A 56 -18.49 -6.39 -17.86
N GLN A 57 -17.38 -6.37 -18.62
CA GLN A 57 -16.31 -5.40 -18.42
C GLN A 57 -16.60 -4.12 -19.24
N LYS A 58 -16.61 -2.98 -18.56
CA LYS A 58 -16.86 -1.67 -19.19
C LYS A 58 -15.60 -0.86 -19.38
N PHE A 59 -14.62 -1.04 -18.50
CA PHE A 59 -13.40 -0.22 -18.46
C PHE A 59 -12.17 -1.10 -18.28
N GLU A 60 -11.02 -0.56 -18.65
CA GLU A 60 -9.73 -1.17 -18.37
C GLU A 60 -8.73 -0.09 -17.96
N TYR A 61 -7.66 -0.51 -17.29
CA TYR A 61 -6.69 0.37 -16.65
C TYR A 61 -5.28 0.01 -17.08
N LYS A 62 -4.46 1.01 -17.34
CA LYS A 62 -3.10 0.81 -17.81
C LYS A 62 -2.13 0.63 -16.64
N CYS A 63 -1.33 -0.44 -16.68
CA CYS A 63 -0.20 -0.60 -15.77
C CYS A 63 0.91 0.38 -16.16
N ASN A 64 1.39 1.17 -15.20
CA ASN A 64 2.45 2.15 -15.45
C ASN A 64 3.80 1.49 -15.72
N VAL A 65 4.01 0.24 -15.31
CA VAL A 65 5.27 -0.47 -15.46
C VAL A 65 5.35 -1.24 -16.78
N CYS A 66 4.42 -2.17 -17.02
CA CYS A 66 4.44 -2.99 -18.24
C CYS A 66 3.66 -2.40 -19.41
N LYS A 67 2.88 -1.35 -19.16
CA LYS A 67 2.08 -0.62 -20.16
C LYS A 67 0.94 -1.44 -20.79
N ASN A 68 0.64 -2.61 -20.24
CA ASN A 68 -0.53 -3.40 -20.65
C ASN A 68 -1.79 -2.93 -19.93
N TRP A 69 -2.94 -3.34 -20.44
CA TRP A 69 -4.25 -2.95 -19.94
C TRP A 69 -4.91 -4.10 -19.19
N PHE A 70 -5.56 -3.80 -18.07
CA PHE A 70 -6.12 -4.78 -17.15
C PHE A 70 -7.50 -4.37 -16.66
N PRO A 71 -8.38 -5.34 -16.33
CA PRO A 71 -9.64 -5.04 -15.64
C PRO A 71 -9.37 -4.54 -14.21
N ASP A 72 -10.37 -3.94 -13.61
CA ASP A 72 -10.28 -3.33 -12.27
C ASP A 72 -9.70 -4.28 -11.21
N LYS A 73 -10.07 -5.55 -11.25
CA LYS A 73 -9.62 -6.57 -10.27
C LYS A 73 -8.13 -6.86 -10.31
N GLU A 74 -7.49 -6.61 -11.44
CA GLU A 74 -6.08 -6.97 -11.66
C GLU A 74 -5.13 -5.78 -11.58
N ILE A 75 -5.67 -4.60 -11.29
CA ILE A 75 -4.89 -3.36 -11.19
C ILE A 75 -5.08 -2.72 -9.82
N ALA A 76 -4.02 -2.16 -9.28
CA ALA A 76 -4.05 -1.44 -7.99
C ALA A 76 -3.31 -0.12 -8.13
N VAL A 77 -3.51 0.77 -7.17
CA VAL A 77 -2.72 1.99 -7.04
C VAL A 77 -1.62 1.72 -6.02
N ASP A 78 -0.40 2.01 -6.40
CA ASP A 78 0.81 1.72 -5.64
C ASP A 78 1.61 3.01 -5.40
N HIS A 79 2.30 3.08 -4.27
CA HIS A 79 3.26 4.15 -4.00
C HIS A 79 4.55 3.85 -4.74
N ILE A 80 4.96 4.74 -5.64
CA ILE A 80 6.20 4.58 -6.42
C ILE A 80 7.38 4.46 -5.46
N LYS A 81 7.50 5.42 -4.53
CA LYS A 81 8.41 5.35 -3.42
C LYS A 81 7.68 4.73 -2.23
N PRO A 82 8.19 3.64 -1.64
CA PRO A 82 7.50 2.96 -0.53
C PRO A 82 7.18 3.88 0.64
N VAL A 83 6.08 3.57 1.33
CA VAL A 83 5.61 4.34 2.49
C VAL A 83 6.59 4.28 3.65
N GLY A 84 7.28 3.15 3.80
CA GLY A 84 8.20 2.91 4.90
C GLY A 84 7.54 2.16 6.04
N THR A 85 8.23 2.10 7.18
CA THR A 85 7.79 1.36 8.36
C THR A 85 7.22 2.29 9.42
N LEU A 86 6.35 1.75 10.27
CA LEU A 86 5.83 2.44 11.45
C LEU A 86 6.02 1.51 12.66
N LYS A 87 7.13 1.68 13.35
CA LYS A 87 7.51 0.86 14.52
C LYS A 87 7.54 1.65 15.82
N SER A 88 7.60 2.98 15.73
CA SER A 88 7.67 3.87 16.88
C SER A 88 7.10 5.24 16.54
N ALA A 89 6.95 6.07 17.56
CA ALA A 89 6.44 7.44 17.39
C ALA A 89 7.31 8.27 16.44
N GLN A 90 8.62 8.05 16.43
CA GLN A 90 9.55 8.77 15.55
C GLN A 90 9.29 8.52 14.07
N ASP A 91 8.77 7.35 13.73
CA ASP A 91 8.46 6.99 12.34
C ASP A 91 7.17 7.66 11.83
N LEU A 92 6.31 8.12 12.73
CA LEU A 92 4.96 8.55 12.41
C LEU A 92 4.89 9.70 11.40
N PRO A 93 5.63 10.82 11.57
CA PRO A 93 5.52 11.92 10.63
C PRO A 93 5.85 11.53 9.19
N LYS A 94 6.94 10.82 8.99
CA LYS A 94 7.38 10.38 7.66
C LYS A 94 6.42 9.34 7.06
N PHE A 95 5.93 8.42 7.88
CA PHE A 95 4.96 7.42 7.46
C PHE A 95 3.67 8.10 6.95
N VAL A 96 3.15 9.07 7.69
CA VAL A 96 1.95 9.81 7.32
C VAL A 96 2.14 10.58 6.02
N GLU A 97 3.26 11.31 5.88
CA GLU A 97 3.57 12.07 4.68
C GLU A 97 3.70 11.17 3.45
N ASN A 98 4.34 10.01 3.60
CA ASN A 98 4.52 9.07 2.50
C ASN A 98 3.22 8.34 2.14
N LEU A 99 2.39 8.01 3.13
CA LEU A 99 1.13 7.30 2.91
C LEU A 99 0.09 8.21 2.23
N PHE A 100 -0.08 9.41 2.75
CA PHE A 100 -1.01 10.42 2.23
C PHE A 100 -0.27 11.38 1.29
N CYS A 101 0.34 10.81 0.25
CA CYS A 101 1.15 11.54 -0.72
C CYS A 101 0.28 12.13 -1.83
N GLU A 102 0.90 12.95 -2.67
CA GLU A 102 0.26 13.48 -3.86
C GLU A 102 0.39 12.51 -5.04
N ILE A 103 -0.32 12.80 -6.11
CA ILE A 103 -0.46 11.90 -7.26
C ILE A 103 0.86 11.56 -7.96
N ASP A 104 1.85 12.45 -7.86
CA ASP A 104 3.17 12.24 -8.48
C ASP A 104 3.94 11.06 -7.90
N ASN A 105 3.61 10.63 -6.68
CA ASN A 105 4.20 9.42 -6.07
C ASN A 105 3.30 8.19 -6.17
N LEU A 106 2.25 8.24 -6.97
CA LEU A 106 1.31 7.14 -7.15
C LEU A 106 1.33 6.64 -8.59
N GLN A 107 1.10 5.34 -8.74
CA GLN A 107 1.00 4.70 -10.06
C GLN A 107 0.00 3.57 -10.03
N THR A 108 -0.64 3.30 -11.17
CA THR A 108 -1.39 2.07 -11.34
C THR A 108 -0.42 0.95 -11.71
N ILE A 109 -0.62 -0.22 -11.13
CA ILE A 109 0.29 -1.35 -11.30
C ILE A 109 -0.51 -2.66 -11.32
N CYS A 110 -0.16 -3.56 -12.24
CA CYS A 110 -0.79 -4.88 -12.29
C CYS A 110 -0.19 -5.82 -11.23
N ALA A 111 -0.89 -6.91 -10.95
CA ALA A 111 -0.50 -7.86 -9.91
C ALA A 111 0.93 -8.41 -10.11
N SER A 112 1.29 -8.77 -11.34
CA SER A 112 2.62 -9.30 -11.66
C SER A 112 3.73 -8.28 -11.41
N CYS A 113 3.55 -7.05 -11.91
CA CYS A 113 4.53 -5.97 -11.71
C CYS A 113 4.63 -5.58 -10.24
N HIS A 114 3.51 -5.59 -9.52
CA HIS A 114 3.47 -5.29 -8.09
C HIS A 114 4.27 -6.33 -7.29
N LEU A 115 4.13 -7.60 -7.62
CA LEU A 115 4.88 -8.68 -6.97
C LEU A 115 6.39 -8.51 -7.19
N ILE A 116 6.81 -8.20 -8.40
CA ILE A 116 8.22 -7.96 -8.73
C ILE A 116 8.76 -6.76 -7.94
N LYS A 117 8.02 -5.67 -7.91
CA LYS A 117 8.38 -4.45 -7.18
C LYS A 117 8.51 -4.72 -5.68
N THR A 118 7.57 -5.46 -5.09
CA THR A 118 7.59 -5.81 -3.67
C THR A 118 8.84 -6.58 -3.30
N LYS A 119 9.26 -7.54 -4.14
CA LYS A 119 10.50 -8.30 -3.93
C LYS A 119 11.73 -7.41 -3.98
N LYS A 120 11.79 -6.48 -4.92
CA LYS A 120 12.90 -5.52 -5.04
C LYS A 120 12.97 -4.58 -3.85
N ASP A 121 11.83 -4.05 -3.42
CA ASP A 121 11.75 -3.16 -2.26
C ASP A 121 12.20 -3.86 -0.97
N LYS A 122 11.86 -5.13 -0.79
CA LYS A 122 12.34 -5.94 0.34
C LYS A 122 13.86 -6.07 0.35
N ILE A 123 14.46 -6.37 -0.78
CA ILE A 123 15.91 -6.51 -0.90
C ILE A 123 16.61 -5.19 -0.58
N THR A 124 16.06 -4.07 -1.04
CA THR A 124 16.64 -2.74 -0.85
C THR A 124 16.57 -2.27 0.61
N HIS A 125 15.59 -2.74 1.39
CA HIS A 125 15.37 -2.33 2.77
C HIS A 125 15.92 -3.29 3.82
N GLU A 126 16.57 -4.35 3.42
CA GLU A 126 17.24 -5.28 4.36
C GLU A 126 18.67 -4.82 4.72
#